data_ee70c9bce4dc8182cbe3f3b48a6a4f31
#
_entry.id   ee70c9bce4dc8182cbe3f3b48a6a4f31
#
_cell.length_a   1.000
_cell.length_b   1.000
_cell.length_c   1.000
_cell.angle_alpha   90.00
_cell.angle_beta   90.00
_cell.angle_gamma   90.00
#
_symmetry.space_group_name_H-M   'P 1'
#
loop_
_entity.id
_entity.type
_entity.pdbx_description
1 polymer ?
#
loop_
_entity_poly.entity_id
_entity_poly.type
_entity_poly.pdbx_seq_one_letter_code
_entity_poly.pdbx_strand_id
1 'polypeptide(L)'
;RRSSDLVRPLAAVGDGKELIQWSERDGWAHLYLYDGEGNLKNRITRGPWHVDQIVKVDEAKRVVYFLANGKEKDENPYYEHLYRVGLDGSGLQQVTPGDYFHTVSMDDNAAFVVNNYSRVNTIPRTDLMDSNGRKLMTLEEGDFSGLLAAGYQFPEPFKVKAADGVTDLYGVMYKPFNFDSTALYPIIDYVYPGPQVEATVYPFSRMSVRTDRLAQAGFIVITVGNRGGHPSRSKWYHNFGYGNLRDYGLADQKAAIEQLANRYSFIDINRVGIHGHSGGGFMSTAAILQYPDFFKAAVSCAGNHDNRIYNRWWSETHHGVKEVVSEKGDTTFVYNIKTNEEIASRLKGHLMLVHGDIDNNVHPGNTLRVADALIRAGKRFDMLLLPQQRHGFGDMDEYFYWRMVDYFSRHLLGEQETSVDIPKR
;
A
#
# COMPACT_ATOMS: atom_id res chain seq x y z
N ARG A 1 -11.79 -12.15 -9.73
CA ARG A 1 -11.07 -11.71 -10.95
C ARG A 1 -10.22 -10.44 -10.74
N ARG A 2 -10.29 -9.81 -9.59
CA ARG A 2 -9.48 -8.67 -9.24
C ARG A 2 -7.98 -8.87 -9.33
N SER A 3 -7.56 -10.07 -9.19
CA SER A 3 -6.17 -10.46 -9.24
C SER A 3 -5.64 -10.66 -10.67
N SER A 4 -6.39 -10.24 -11.70
CA SER A 4 -5.97 -10.38 -13.10
C SER A 4 -4.78 -9.49 -13.49
N ASP A 5 -4.51 -8.44 -12.72
CA ASP A 5 -3.33 -7.58 -12.84
C ASP A 5 -2.12 -8.06 -12.03
N LEU A 6 -2.29 -9.07 -11.20
CA LEU A 6 -1.19 -9.70 -10.49
C LEU A 6 -0.51 -10.75 -11.38
N VAL A 7 0.82 -10.72 -11.39
CA VAL A 7 1.60 -11.81 -11.99
C VAL A 7 1.41 -13.05 -11.12
N ARG A 8 0.81 -14.10 -11.71
CA ARG A 8 0.54 -15.35 -11.01
C ARG A 8 1.75 -16.25 -11.06
N PRO A 9 2.28 -16.71 -9.93
CA PRO A 9 3.34 -17.70 -9.95
C PRO A 9 2.92 -18.95 -10.72
N LEU A 10 3.71 -19.29 -11.72
CA LEU A 10 3.56 -20.47 -12.54
C LEU A 10 4.95 -21.06 -12.80
N ALA A 11 5.13 -22.35 -12.58
CA ALA A 11 6.39 -23.02 -12.86
C ALA A 11 6.16 -24.36 -13.56
N ALA A 12 6.84 -24.56 -14.69
CA ALA A 12 6.91 -25.85 -15.37
C ALA A 12 7.94 -26.75 -14.65
N VAL A 13 7.68 -28.03 -14.60
CA VAL A 13 8.53 -29.06 -13.97
C VAL A 13 8.68 -30.22 -14.95
N GLY A 14 9.89 -30.78 -15.07
CA GLY A 14 10.17 -31.96 -15.90
C GLY A 14 9.88 -31.70 -17.39
N ASP A 15 10.44 -30.65 -17.97
CA ASP A 15 10.20 -30.24 -19.37
C ASP A 15 8.71 -30.07 -19.71
N GLY A 16 7.93 -29.54 -18.75
CA GLY A 16 6.50 -29.28 -18.94
C GLY A 16 5.58 -30.49 -18.71
N LYS A 17 6.09 -31.61 -18.21
CA LYS A 17 5.28 -32.78 -17.84
C LYS A 17 4.40 -32.53 -16.62
N GLU A 18 4.78 -31.55 -15.80
CA GLU A 18 4.00 -31.08 -14.66
C GLU A 18 4.02 -29.55 -14.59
N LEU A 19 3.02 -28.98 -13.92
CA LEU A 19 2.86 -27.54 -13.78
C LEU A 19 2.51 -27.21 -12.33
N ILE A 20 3.26 -26.30 -11.70
CA ILE A 20 2.88 -25.70 -10.43
C ILE A 20 2.08 -24.43 -10.74
N GLN A 21 0.85 -24.36 -10.29
CA GLN A 21 -0.04 -23.21 -10.46
C GLN A 21 -0.42 -22.60 -9.12
N TRP A 22 -0.36 -21.28 -9.04
CA TRP A 22 -0.86 -20.49 -7.93
C TRP A 22 -2.38 -20.25 -8.08
N SER A 23 -3.14 -20.34 -6.98
CA SER A 23 -4.59 -20.11 -7.02
C SER A 23 -5.15 -19.72 -5.66
N GLU A 24 -6.11 -18.77 -5.65
CA GLU A 24 -6.89 -18.38 -4.46
C GLU A 24 -8.25 -19.10 -4.37
N ARG A 25 -8.41 -20.25 -5.04
CA ARG A 25 -9.69 -20.96 -5.12
C ARG A 25 -10.31 -21.29 -3.77
N ASP A 26 -9.48 -21.50 -2.75
CA ASP A 26 -9.89 -21.86 -1.39
C ASP A 26 -9.88 -20.64 -0.42
N GLY A 27 -9.86 -19.42 -0.96
CA GLY A 27 -9.90 -18.18 -0.16
C GLY A 27 -8.55 -17.65 0.28
N TRP A 28 -7.48 -18.45 0.11
CA TRP A 28 -6.08 -18.07 0.31
C TRP A 28 -5.25 -18.51 -0.89
N ALA A 29 -4.16 -17.83 -1.14
CA ALA A 29 -3.27 -18.15 -2.24
C ALA A 29 -2.39 -19.35 -1.91
N HIS A 30 -2.47 -20.37 -2.73
CA HIS A 30 -1.73 -21.62 -2.56
C HIS A 30 -1.22 -22.19 -3.88
N LEU A 31 -0.26 -23.13 -3.80
CA LEU A 31 0.32 -23.84 -4.92
C LEU A 31 -0.38 -25.19 -5.13
N TYR A 32 -0.62 -25.50 -6.39
CA TYR A 32 -1.28 -26.74 -6.86
C TYR A 32 -0.43 -27.36 -7.95
N LEU A 33 -0.22 -28.69 -7.89
CA LEU A 33 0.50 -29.45 -8.90
C LEU A 33 -0.48 -30.09 -9.88
N TYR A 34 -0.22 -29.89 -11.16
CA TYR A 34 -0.96 -30.48 -12.28
C TYR A 34 -0.04 -31.38 -13.11
N ASP A 35 -0.61 -32.35 -13.81
CA ASP A 35 0.10 -33.08 -14.87
C ASP A 35 0.13 -32.26 -16.18
N GLY A 36 0.83 -32.78 -17.20
CA GLY A 36 0.95 -32.12 -18.50
C GLY A 36 -0.35 -32.05 -19.31
N GLU A 37 -1.39 -32.79 -18.91
CA GLU A 37 -2.72 -32.80 -19.51
C GLU A 37 -3.68 -31.82 -18.78
N GLY A 38 -3.22 -31.19 -17.69
CA GLY A 38 -3.99 -30.23 -16.92
C GLY A 38 -4.87 -30.84 -15.82
N ASN A 39 -4.67 -32.11 -15.48
CA ASN A 39 -5.35 -32.72 -14.36
C ASN A 39 -4.65 -32.38 -13.04
N LEU A 40 -5.43 -32.04 -12.01
CA LEU A 40 -4.89 -31.76 -10.68
C LEU A 40 -4.35 -33.03 -10.05
N LYS A 41 -3.04 -33.06 -9.75
CA LYS A 41 -2.39 -34.14 -9.02
C LYS A 41 -2.58 -34.02 -7.51
N ASN A 42 -2.18 -32.86 -6.95
CA ASN A 42 -2.37 -32.57 -5.53
C ASN A 42 -2.24 -31.06 -5.25
N ARG A 43 -2.66 -30.69 -4.06
CA ARG A 43 -2.43 -29.39 -3.45
C ARG A 43 -1.10 -29.42 -2.69
N ILE A 44 -0.17 -28.53 -3.07
CA ILE A 44 1.19 -28.46 -2.47
C ILE A 44 1.13 -27.75 -1.12
N THR A 45 0.47 -26.59 -1.04
CA THR A 45 0.37 -25.77 0.18
C THR A 45 -1.09 -25.57 0.61
N ARG A 46 -1.33 -25.36 1.92
CA ARG A 46 -2.68 -25.17 2.47
C ARG A 46 -2.62 -24.38 3.79
N GLY A 47 -3.70 -23.69 4.14
CA GLY A 47 -3.86 -23.00 5.41
C GLY A 47 -4.39 -21.57 5.28
N PRO A 48 -4.63 -20.85 6.39
CA PRO A 48 -5.08 -19.47 6.38
C PRO A 48 -3.91 -18.47 6.24
N TRP A 49 -3.13 -18.60 5.16
CA TRP A 49 -1.95 -17.80 4.86
C TRP A 49 -1.72 -17.73 3.34
N HIS A 50 -0.89 -16.80 2.89
CA HIS A 50 -0.73 -16.44 1.49
C HIS A 50 0.64 -16.87 0.95
N VAL A 51 0.67 -17.56 -0.19
CA VAL A 51 1.87 -17.76 -1.01
C VAL A 51 1.97 -16.58 -1.98
N ASP A 52 3.08 -15.86 -1.94
CA ASP A 52 3.33 -14.73 -2.82
C ASP A 52 4.04 -15.14 -4.10
N GLN A 53 5.21 -15.73 -3.99
CA GLN A 53 6.10 -15.98 -5.12
C GLN A 53 6.76 -17.36 -5.05
N ILE A 54 6.88 -18.04 -6.21
CA ILE A 54 7.79 -19.19 -6.38
C ILE A 54 9.21 -18.62 -6.60
N VAL A 55 10.13 -18.97 -5.73
CA VAL A 55 11.54 -18.53 -5.82
C VAL A 55 12.34 -19.50 -6.69
N LYS A 56 12.21 -20.82 -6.43
CA LYS A 56 12.96 -21.87 -7.13
C LYS A 56 12.25 -23.21 -7.06
N VAL A 57 12.41 -24.02 -8.09
CA VAL A 57 12.04 -25.45 -8.06
C VAL A 57 13.32 -26.28 -8.19
N ASP A 58 13.60 -27.12 -7.21
CA ASP A 58 14.63 -28.16 -7.28
C ASP A 58 13.95 -29.43 -7.81
N GLU A 59 14.04 -29.63 -9.12
CA GLU A 59 13.39 -30.75 -9.80
C GLU A 59 13.97 -32.11 -9.37
N ALA A 60 15.28 -32.15 -9.12
CA ALA A 60 15.97 -33.40 -8.73
C ALA A 60 15.50 -33.88 -7.36
N LYS A 61 15.30 -32.98 -6.41
CA LYS A 61 14.78 -33.29 -5.07
C LYS A 61 13.26 -33.23 -5.00
N ARG A 62 12.59 -32.74 -6.06
CA ARG A 62 11.14 -32.47 -6.09
C ARG A 62 10.67 -31.56 -4.95
N VAL A 63 11.37 -30.43 -4.78
CA VAL A 63 11.11 -29.43 -3.75
C VAL A 63 10.87 -28.06 -4.41
N VAL A 64 9.87 -27.33 -3.94
CA VAL A 64 9.65 -25.93 -4.32
C VAL A 64 10.01 -25.03 -3.15
N TYR A 65 10.77 -23.96 -3.45
CA TYR A 65 11.07 -22.83 -2.57
C TYR A 65 10.17 -21.65 -2.96
N PHE A 66 9.52 -21.04 -1.99
CA PHE A 66 8.54 -19.97 -2.23
C PHE A 66 8.53 -18.97 -1.09
N LEU A 67 8.17 -17.72 -1.41
CA LEU A 67 7.85 -16.71 -0.42
C LEU A 67 6.38 -16.82 -0.01
N ALA A 68 6.14 -16.66 1.28
CA ALA A 68 4.79 -16.65 1.85
C ALA A 68 4.75 -15.79 3.11
N ASN A 69 3.56 -15.31 3.44
CA ASN A 69 3.32 -14.45 4.58
C ASN A 69 2.02 -14.84 5.33
N GLY A 70 1.91 -14.37 6.58
CA GLY A 70 0.72 -14.60 7.42
C GLY A 70 0.60 -16.01 8.00
N LYS A 71 1.64 -16.86 7.89
CA LYS A 71 1.65 -18.21 8.45
C LYS A 71 2.14 -18.25 9.89
N GLU A 72 3.14 -17.44 10.20
CA GLU A 72 3.72 -17.42 11.55
C GLU A 72 2.80 -16.64 12.50
N LYS A 73 2.62 -17.19 13.72
CA LYS A 73 1.76 -16.58 14.73
C LYS A 73 2.46 -15.40 15.41
N ASP A 74 1.67 -14.44 15.81
CA ASP A 74 2.12 -13.26 16.57
C ASP A 74 3.07 -12.32 15.83
N GLU A 75 3.29 -12.55 14.52
CA GLU A 75 4.02 -11.67 13.63
C GLU A 75 3.08 -10.73 12.86
N ASN A 76 3.67 -9.71 12.24
CA ASN A 76 2.96 -8.92 11.25
C ASN A 76 2.64 -9.82 10.04
N PRO A 77 1.36 -10.02 9.66
CA PRO A 77 0.99 -10.95 8.60
C PRO A 77 1.49 -10.56 7.21
N TYR A 78 2.10 -9.40 7.06
CA TYR A 78 2.75 -8.97 5.81
C TYR A 78 4.25 -9.29 5.77
N TYR A 79 4.84 -9.81 6.85
CA TYR A 79 6.23 -10.24 6.80
C TYR A 79 6.35 -11.50 5.96
N GLU A 80 7.20 -11.43 4.94
CA GLU A 80 7.45 -12.52 4.02
C GLU A 80 8.60 -13.40 4.52
N HIS A 81 8.40 -14.70 4.42
CA HIS A 81 9.41 -15.71 4.73
C HIS A 81 9.61 -16.64 3.55
N LEU A 82 10.84 -17.13 3.40
CA LEU A 82 11.14 -18.22 2.50
C LEU A 82 10.75 -19.55 3.16
N TYR A 83 9.97 -20.34 2.45
CA TYR A 83 9.60 -21.70 2.79
C TYR A 83 10.08 -22.67 1.72
N ARG A 84 10.17 -23.93 2.09
CA ARG A 84 10.33 -25.05 1.16
C ARG A 84 9.32 -26.15 1.47
N VAL A 85 8.91 -26.91 0.45
CA VAL A 85 7.98 -28.02 0.58
C VAL A 85 8.16 -28.98 -0.58
N GLY A 86 7.95 -30.29 -0.36
CA GLY A 86 7.89 -31.26 -1.42
C GLY A 86 6.75 -31.01 -2.39
N LEU A 87 6.91 -31.34 -3.66
CA LEU A 87 5.85 -31.20 -4.67
C LEU A 87 4.60 -32.04 -4.34
N ASP A 88 4.74 -33.04 -3.49
CA ASP A 88 3.62 -33.84 -2.92
C ASP A 88 2.94 -33.16 -1.73
N GLY A 89 3.43 -32.00 -1.29
CA GLY A 89 2.94 -31.25 -0.14
C GLY A 89 3.54 -31.68 1.20
N SER A 90 4.49 -32.61 1.23
CA SER A 90 5.15 -33.06 2.45
C SER A 90 6.34 -32.16 2.85
N GLY A 91 6.70 -32.17 4.13
CA GLY A 91 7.95 -31.56 4.62
C GLY A 91 7.98 -30.03 4.53
N LEU A 92 6.83 -29.34 4.69
CA LEU A 92 6.80 -27.88 4.75
C LEU A 92 7.70 -27.38 5.88
N GLN A 93 8.67 -26.53 5.52
CA GLN A 93 9.64 -25.96 6.45
C GLN A 93 9.89 -24.49 6.13
N GLN A 94 9.94 -23.65 7.18
CA GLN A 94 10.46 -22.28 7.09
C GLN A 94 11.98 -22.31 6.95
N VAL A 95 12.52 -21.50 6.03
CA VAL A 95 13.95 -21.39 5.76
C VAL A 95 14.54 -20.14 6.39
N THR A 96 13.87 -18.99 6.28
CA THR A 96 14.32 -17.72 6.86
C THR A 96 13.78 -17.56 8.28
N PRO A 97 14.64 -17.40 9.30
CA PRO A 97 14.22 -17.29 10.70
C PRO A 97 13.93 -15.85 11.12
N GLY A 98 13.20 -15.71 12.22
CA GLY A 98 12.99 -14.42 12.92
C GLY A 98 11.80 -13.64 12.37
N ASP A 99 11.33 -12.70 13.17
CA ASP A 99 10.18 -11.82 12.93
C ASP A 99 10.64 -10.61 12.08
N TYR A 100 10.84 -10.84 10.76
CA TYR A 100 11.30 -9.84 9.80
C TYR A 100 10.60 -10.00 8.45
N PHE A 101 10.59 -8.92 7.68
CA PHE A 101 10.33 -8.98 6.25
C PHE A 101 11.60 -9.45 5.53
N HIS A 102 11.53 -10.53 4.75
CA HIS A 102 12.64 -11.11 4.03
C HIS A 102 12.50 -10.91 2.52
N THR A 103 13.61 -10.55 1.89
CA THR A 103 13.76 -10.55 0.43
C THR A 103 14.90 -11.49 0.09
N VAL A 104 14.64 -12.49 -0.72
CA VAL A 104 15.62 -13.55 -0.97
C VAL A 104 15.96 -13.70 -2.45
N SER A 105 17.18 -14.20 -2.70
CA SER A 105 17.56 -14.78 -3.98
C SER A 105 18.26 -16.12 -3.75
N MET A 106 18.12 -17.05 -4.69
CA MET A 106 18.74 -18.36 -4.64
C MET A 106 19.61 -18.60 -5.87
N ASP A 107 20.67 -19.38 -5.68
CA ASP A 107 21.50 -19.85 -6.79
C ASP A 107 20.76 -20.87 -7.67
N ASP A 108 21.32 -21.16 -8.86
CA ASP A 108 20.67 -22.04 -9.83
C ASP A 108 20.52 -23.49 -9.34
N ASN A 109 21.37 -23.94 -8.44
CA ASN A 109 21.35 -25.29 -7.88
C ASN A 109 20.49 -25.41 -6.62
N ALA A 110 19.83 -24.34 -6.18
CA ALA A 110 19.07 -24.27 -4.93
C ALA A 110 19.88 -24.71 -3.70
N ALA A 111 21.18 -24.36 -3.68
CA ALA A 111 22.11 -24.72 -2.61
C ALA A 111 22.26 -23.57 -1.60
N PHE A 112 22.24 -22.32 -2.06
CA PHE A 112 22.49 -21.13 -1.27
C PHE A 112 21.34 -20.12 -1.40
N VAL A 113 21.16 -19.36 -0.33
CA VAL A 113 20.18 -18.26 -0.23
C VAL A 113 20.91 -17.00 0.22
N VAL A 114 20.81 -15.93 -0.54
CA VAL A 114 21.10 -14.57 -0.06
C VAL A 114 19.80 -14.01 0.51
N ASN A 115 19.81 -13.72 1.80
CA ASN A 115 18.66 -13.26 2.54
C ASN A 115 18.88 -11.84 3.04
N ASN A 116 18.12 -10.86 2.46
CA ASN A 116 18.04 -9.50 2.97
C ASN A 116 16.83 -9.42 3.88
N TYR A 117 16.99 -8.88 5.09
CA TYR A 117 15.89 -8.80 6.02
C TYR A 117 15.95 -7.57 6.90
N SER A 118 14.79 -7.05 7.22
CA SER A 118 14.59 -5.96 8.17
C SER A 118 13.11 -5.84 8.55
N ARG A 119 12.85 -5.04 9.57
CA ARG A 119 11.57 -4.39 9.79
C ARG A 119 11.72 -2.89 9.55
N VAL A 120 10.62 -2.17 9.47
CA VAL A 120 10.63 -0.72 9.32
C VAL A 120 11.46 -0.02 10.41
N ASN A 121 11.59 -0.64 11.58
CA ASN A 121 12.28 -0.13 12.77
C ASN A 121 13.57 -0.88 13.12
N THR A 122 14.19 -1.57 12.17
CA THR A 122 15.46 -2.27 12.39
C THR A 122 16.47 -1.96 11.28
N ILE A 123 17.76 -2.07 11.61
CA ILE A 123 18.83 -1.95 10.64
C ILE A 123 18.78 -3.14 9.67
N PRO A 124 18.78 -2.90 8.35
CA PRO A 124 18.80 -3.97 7.36
C PRO A 124 20.07 -4.82 7.44
N ARG A 125 19.91 -6.13 7.25
CA ARG A 125 20.97 -7.12 7.19
C ARG A 125 20.86 -8.02 5.97
N THR A 126 22.01 -8.50 5.52
CA THR A 126 22.12 -9.48 4.45
C THR A 126 22.97 -10.65 4.91
N ASP A 127 22.40 -11.84 4.93
CA ASP A 127 23.07 -13.08 5.27
C ASP A 127 23.13 -14.04 4.08
N LEU A 128 24.25 -14.79 3.99
CA LEU A 128 24.34 -15.99 3.16
C LEU A 128 23.92 -17.19 4.01
N MET A 129 23.01 -17.99 3.49
CA MET A 129 22.47 -19.18 4.14
C MET A 129 22.54 -20.38 3.21
N ASP A 130 22.52 -21.60 3.75
CA ASP A 130 22.21 -22.77 2.95
C ASP A 130 20.67 -22.92 2.73
N SER A 131 20.29 -23.78 1.81
CA SER A 131 18.87 -23.97 1.44
C SER A 131 18.02 -24.65 2.54
N ASN A 132 18.63 -25.06 3.67
CA ASN A 132 17.94 -25.57 4.84
C ASN A 132 17.73 -24.50 5.92
N GLY A 133 18.24 -23.28 5.69
CA GLY A 133 18.08 -22.16 6.62
C GLY A 133 19.23 -21.96 7.60
N ARG A 134 20.35 -22.72 7.46
CA ARG A 134 21.53 -22.51 8.28
C ARG A 134 22.33 -21.32 7.76
N LYS A 135 22.49 -20.30 8.59
CA LYS A 135 23.36 -19.15 8.30
C LYS A 135 24.81 -19.60 8.16
N LEU A 136 25.45 -19.20 7.09
CA LEU A 136 26.85 -19.44 6.78
C LEU A 136 27.72 -18.24 7.17
N MET A 137 27.29 -17.03 6.79
CA MET A 137 27.98 -15.80 7.13
C MET A 137 27.06 -14.57 6.96
N THR A 138 27.40 -13.46 7.63
CA THR A 138 26.85 -12.15 7.31
C THR A 138 27.60 -11.57 6.11
N LEU A 139 26.88 -11.13 5.10
CA LEU A 139 27.44 -10.44 3.93
C LEU A 139 27.50 -8.93 4.17
N GLU A 140 26.44 -8.35 4.72
CA GLU A 140 26.31 -6.90 4.92
C GLU A 140 25.41 -6.59 6.11
N GLU A 141 25.71 -5.50 6.82
CA GLU A 141 24.84 -4.87 7.82
C GLU A 141 24.86 -3.35 7.61
N GLY A 142 23.71 -2.70 7.60
CA GLY A 142 23.62 -1.27 7.37
C GLY A 142 24.34 -0.48 8.46
N ASP A 143 25.13 0.54 8.09
CA ASP A 143 25.70 1.48 9.05
C ASP A 143 24.78 2.68 9.25
N PHE A 144 24.16 2.75 10.43
CA PHE A 144 23.25 3.83 10.84
C PHE A 144 23.88 4.79 11.85
N SER A 145 25.18 4.65 12.15
CA SER A 145 25.87 5.45 13.15
C SER A 145 25.71 6.96 12.90
N GLY A 146 25.87 7.41 11.66
CA GLY A 146 25.69 8.81 11.28
C GLY A 146 24.26 9.30 11.41
N LEU A 147 23.27 8.49 11.05
CA LEU A 147 21.85 8.83 11.21
C LEU A 147 21.45 8.92 12.69
N LEU A 148 21.85 7.94 13.49
CA LEU A 148 21.56 7.91 14.93
C LEU A 148 22.24 9.08 15.66
N ALA A 149 23.49 9.42 15.30
CA ALA A 149 24.18 10.59 15.82
C ALA A 149 23.48 11.91 15.44
N ALA A 150 22.78 11.95 14.31
CA ALA A 150 21.97 13.09 13.88
C ALA A 150 20.57 13.13 14.55
N GLY A 151 20.27 12.20 15.44
CA GLY A 151 18.98 12.14 16.17
C GLY A 151 17.88 11.38 15.44
N TYR A 152 18.20 10.59 14.41
CA TYR A 152 17.20 9.76 13.71
C TYR A 152 16.50 8.82 14.68
N GLN A 153 15.19 8.79 14.58
CA GLN A 153 14.34 7.84 15.30
C GLN A 153 13.63 6.93 14.30
N PHE A 154 13.68 5.64 14.56
CA PHE A 154 12.94 4.67 13.75
C PHE A 154 11.43 4.90 13.87
N PRO A 155 10.68 4.71 12.78
CA PRO A 155 9.23 4.73 12.85
C PRO A 155 8.68 3.56 13.67
N GLU A 156 7.45 3.70 14.17
CA GLU A 156 6.82 2.74 15.05
C GLU A 156 5.73 1.95 14.32
N PRO A 157 5.85 0.63 14.16
CA PRO A 157 4.76 -0.18 13.66
C PRO A 157 3.60 -0.21 14.68
N PHE A 158 2.37 -0.19 14.18
CA PHE A 158 1.18 -0.29 15.03
C PHE A 158 0.12 -1.21 14.42
N LYS A 159 -0.81 -1.61 15.28
CA LYS A 159 -1.99 -2.38 14.89
C LYS A 159 -3.25 -1.73 15.45
N VAL A 160 -4.29 -1.65 14.63
CA VAL A 160 -5.63 -1.15 14.98
C VAL A 160 -6.71 -2.04 14.35
N LYS A 161 -7.97 -1.81 14.70
CA LYS A 161 -9.10 -2.48 14.06
C LYS A 161 -9.63 -1.66 12.89
N ALA A 162 -10.06 -2.34 11.84
CA ALA A 162 -10.85 -1.73 10.78
C ALA A 162 -12.19 -1.19 11.32
N ALA A 163 -12.91 -0.46 10.51
CA ALA A 163 -14.23 0.09 10.88
C ALA A 163 -15.28 -0.97 11.24
N ASP A 164 -15.04 -2.24 10.91
CA ASP A 164 -15.90 -3.37 11.34
C ASP A 164 -15.66 -3.80 12.80
N GLY A 165 -14.64 -3.26 13.47
CA GLY A 165 -14.25 -3.60 14.84
C GLY A 165 -13.58 -4.97 15.01
N VAL A 166 -13.41 -5.74 13.92
CA VAL A 166 -12.92 -7.13 13.96
C VAL A 166 -11.61 -7.30 13.20
N THR A 167 -11.53 -6.81 11.97
CA THR A 167 -10.36 -6.97 11.09
C THR A 167 -9.17 -6.19 11.58
N ASP A 168 -8.03 -6.84 11.76
CA ASP A 168 -6.77 -6.17 12.11
C ASP A 168 -6.18 -5.45 10.88
N LEU A 169 -5.83 -4.18 11.08
CA LEU A 169 -5.08 -3.35 10.17
C LEU A 169 -3.70 -3.05 10.76
N TYR A 170 -2.70 -3.00 9.89
CA TYR A 170 -1.31 -2.78 10.27
C TYR A 170 -0.82 -1.50 9.63
N GLY A 171 -0.09 -0.70 10.39
CA GLY A 171 0.40 0.60 9.96
C GLY A 171 1.74 0.95 10.56
N VAL A 172 2.26 2.10 10.16
CA VAL A 172 3.53 2.67 10.61
C VAL A 172 3.32 4.13 10.96
N MET A 173 3.81 4.54 12.12
CA MET A 173 3.77 5.90 12.62
C MET A 173 5.18 6.52 12.58
N TYR A 174 5.27 7.69 11.99
CA TYR A 174 6.47 8.52 11.88
C TYR A 174 6.31 9.73 12.78
N LYS A 175 7.32 10.02 13.60
CA LYS A 175 7.35 11.13 14.55
C LYS A 175 8.47 12.10 14.22
N PRO A 176 8.39 13.38 14.62
CA PRO A 176 9.53 14.28 14.57
C PRO A 176 10.72 13.73 15.39
N PHE A 177 11.95 13.98 14.96
CA PHE A 177 13.13 13.51 15.71
C PHE A 177 13.27 14.19 17.10
N ASN A 178 12.71 15.40 17.23
CA ASN A 178 12.60 16.11 18.51
C ASN A 178 11.23 15.90 19.18
N PHE A 179 10.62 14.73 19.00
CA PHE A 179 9.30 14.41 19.52
C PHE A 179 9.21 14.60 21.04
N ASP A 180 8.17 15.33 21.46
CA ASP A 180 7.79 15.54 22.86
C ASP A 180 6.39 14.95 23.11
N SER A 181 6.29 13.91 23.92
CA SER A 181 5.03 13.24 24.24
C SER A 181 4.03 14.11 25.01
N THR A 182 4.43 15.27 25.51
CA THR A 182 3.57 16.24 26.21
C THR A 182 2.96 17.28 25.29
N ALA A 183 3.48 17.42 24.07
CA ALA A 183 2.96 18.31 23.03
C ALA A 183 1.82 17.66 22.24
N LEU A 184 0.98 18.49 21.61
CA LEU A 184 -0.12 18.05 20.74
C LEU A 184 0.25 18.25 19.28
N TYR A 185 0.24 17.18 18.51
CA TYR A 185 0.58 17.18 17.10
C TYR A 185 -0.63 16.95 16.21
N PRO A 186 -0.77 17.67 15.09
CA PRO A 186 -1.64 17.25 14.01
C PRO A 186 -1.23 15.89 13.48
N ILE A 187 -2.19 15.11 12.98
CA ILE A 187 -1.93 13.82 12.33
C ILE A 187 -2.21 13.91 10.84
N ILE A 188 -1.30 13.39 10.03
CA ILE A 188 -1.43 13.30 8.58
C ILE A 188 -1.40 11.84 8.17
N ASP A 189 -2.41 11.41 7.42
CA ASP A 189 -2.50 10.07 6.85
C ASP A 189 -1.98 10.09 5.41
N TYR A 190 -0.87 9.39 5.15
CA TYR A 190 -0.38 9.16 3.80
C TYR A 190 -0.99 7.88 3.24
N VAL A 191 -1.81 8.04 2.20
CA VAL A 191 -2.61 6.94 1.64
C VAL A 191 -2.21 6.60 0.22
N TYR A 192 -2.21 5.31 -0.07
CA TYR A 192 -2.21 4.77 -1.43
C TYR A 192 -3.09 3.51 -1.46
N PRO A 193 -4.39 3.66 -1.62
CA PRO A 193 -5.29 2.52 -1.69
C PRO A 193 -5.39 2.05 -3.13
N GLY A 194 -4.40 1.34 -3.56
CA GLY A 194 -4.58 0.52 -4.74
C GLY A 194 -5.20 -0.81 -4.30
N PRO A 195 -6.06 -1.44 -5.07
CA PRO A 195 -6.50 -2.81 -4.75
C PRO A 195 -5.36 -3.82 -4.87
N GLN A 196 -4.24 -3.44 -5.43
CA GLN A 196 -3.03 -4.26 -5.59
C GLN A 196 -1.89 -3.87 -4.64
N VAL A 197 -2.01 -2.76 -3.87
CA VAL A 197 -0.94 -2.25 -3.01
C VAL A 197 -1.51 -1.38 -1.89
N GLU A 198 -0.75 -1.21 -0.82
CA GLU A 198 -1.00 -0.27 0.29
C GLU A 198 0.16 0.72 0.43
N ALA A 199 -0.08 1.87 1.06
CA ALA A 199 0.98 2.85 1.34
C ALA A 199 1.98 2.35 2.38
N THR A 200 1.58 1.40 3.23
CA THR A 200 2.40 0.88 4.33
C THR A 200 3.57 0.07 3.80
N VAL A 201 4.76 0.38 4.30
CA VAL A 201 6.02 -0.32 3.99
C VAL A 201 6.42 -1.14 5.20
N TYR A 202 6.77 -2.40 4.99
CA TYR A 202 7.06 -3.33 6.09
C TYR A 202 8.56 -3.53 6.35
N PRO A 203 9.44 -3.64 5.33
CA PRO A 203 10.89 -3.58 5.53
C PRO A 203 11.36 -2.14 5.79
N PHE A 204 12.57 -1.96 6.29
CA PHE A 204 13.20 -0.64 6.32
C PHE A 204 13.30 -0.07 4.90
N SER A 205 12.90 1.17 4.72
CA SER A 205 12.89 1.84 3.42
C SER A 205 13.44 3.27 3.52
N ARG A 206 14.25 3.65 2.54
CA ARG A 206 14.70 5.04 2.35
C ARG A 206 13.66 5.94 1.69
N MET A 207 12.61 5.38 1.15
CA MET A 207 11.56 6.14 0.45
C MET A 207 10.59 6.81 1.43
N SER A 208 11.18 7.67 2.26
CA SER A 208 10.49 8.31 3.37
C SER A 208 10.13 9.78 3.11
N VAL A 209 10.25 10.25 1.85
CA VAL A 209 10.08 11.67 1.50
C VAL A 209 8.68 12.21 1.87
N ARG A 210 7.67 11.34 1.88
CA ARG A 210 6.28 11.69 2.17
C ARG A 210 5.83 11.30 3.58
N THR A 211 6.69 10.66 4.35
CA THR A 211 6.41 10.19 5.72
C THR A 211 7.43 10.75 6.71
N ASP A 212 8.64 10.18 6.82
CA ASP A 212 9.67 10.66 7.76
C ASP A 212 9.96 12.15 7.61
N ARG A 213 10.19 12.60 6.38
CA ARG A 213 10.54 14.00 6.10
C ARG A 213 9.37 14.93 6.42
N LEU A 214 8.14 14.53 6.11
CA LEU A 214 6.96 15.32 6.46
C LEU A 214 6.77 15.40 7.98
N ALA A 215 7.07 14.32 8.71
CA ALA A 215 7.01 14.32 10.17
C ALA A 215 7.96 15.36 10.79
N GLN A 216 9.14 15.63 10.16
CA GLN A 216 10.07 16.63 10.66
C GLN A 216 9.53 18.07 10.60
N ALA A 217 8.45 18.32 9.88
CA ALA A 217 7.74 19.61 9.86
C ALA A 217 6.76 19.79 11.05
N GLY A 218 6.77 18.88 12.03
CA GLY A 218 5.95 19.01 13.24
C GLY A 218 4.64 18.22 13.22
N PHE A 219 4.57 17.17 12.42
CA PHE A 219 3.38 16.30 12.30
C PHE A 219 3.66 14.88 12.80
N ILE A 220 2.61 14.23 13.32
CA ILE A 220 2.56 12.77 13.32
C ILE A 220 2.11 12.34 11.93
N VAL A 221 2.90 11.53 11.24
CA VAL A 221 2.54 10.99 9.93
C VAL A 221 2.31 9.49 10.06
N ILE A 222 1.23 8.99 9.47
CA ILE A 222 0.94 7.56 9.47
C ILE A 222 0.75 7.02 8.06
N THR A 223 1.00 5.73 7.92
CA THR A 223 0.47 4.90 6.84
C THR A 223 -0.25 3.72 7.47
N VAL A 224 -1.39 3.34 6.94
CA VAL A 224 -2.12 2.17 7.43
C VAL A 224 -2.82 1.47 6.28
N GLY A 225 -2.87 0.13 6.35
CA GLY A 225 -3.65 -0.67 5.41
C GLY A 225 -5.15 -0.50 5.61
N ASN A 226 -5.92 -0.91 4.63
CA ASN A 226 -7.39 -0.95 4.72
C ASN A 226 -7.93 -2.22 4.06
N ARG A 227 -9.11 -2.65 4.42
CA ARG A 227 -9.78 -3.74 3.73
C ARG A 227 -9.93 -3.41 2.24
N GLY A 228 -9.65 -4.37 1.38
CA GLY A 228 -9.58 -4.18 -0.07
C GLY A 228 -8.21 -3.73 -0.59
N GLY A 229 -7.23 -3.59 0.29
CA GLY A 229 -5.85 -3.23 -0.03
C GLY A 229 -5.01 -4.42 -0.51
N HIS A 230 -3.82 -4.56 0.03
CA HIS A 230 -2.77 -5.48 -0.44
C HIS A 230 -3.23 -6.94 -0.63
N PRO A 231 -2.86 -7.62 -1.72
CA PRO A 231 -3.30 -8.99 -2.02
C PRO A 231 -2.69 -10.06 -1.10
N SER A 232 -1.70 -9.75 -0.28
CA SER A 232 -1.03 -10.67 0.66
C SER A 232 -1.90 -11.11 1.86
N ARG A 233 -3.19 -10.85 1.80
CA ARG A 233 -4.20 -11.29 2.77
C ARG A 233 -5.18 -12.27 2.11
N SER A 234 -6.25 -12.63 2.81
CA SER A 234 -7.28 -13.50 2.23
C SER A 234 -7.97 -12.86 1.02
N LYS A 235 -8.50 -13.69 0.15
CA LYS A 235 -9.32 -13.24 -0.99
C LYS A 235 -10.46 -12.30 -0.58
N TRP A 236 -11.08 -12.52 0.58
CA TRP A 236 -12.16 -11.67 1.09
C TRP A 236 -11.65 -10.29 1.51
N TYR A 237 -10.50 -10.24 2.20
CA TYR A 237 -9.86 -8.96 2.54
C TYR A 237 -9.51 -8.18 1.27
N HIS A 238 -8.78 -8.80 0.36
CA HIS A 238 -8.34 -8.19 -0.89
C HIS A 238 -9.50 -7.74 -1.79
N ASN A 239 -10.59 -8.51 -1.86
CA ASN A 239 -11.74 -8.20 -2.71
C ASN A 239 -12.76 -7.25 -2.06
N PHE A 240 -12.56 -6.80 -0.84
CA PHE A 240 -13.54 -5.98 -0.11
C PHE A 240 -13.97 -4.72 -0.85
N GLY A 241 -13.04 -4.03 -1.53
CA GLY A 241 -13.32 -2.82 -2.31
C GLY A 241 -13.85 -3.07 -3.73
N TYR A 242 -14.01 -4.34 -4.19
CA TYR A 242 -14.43 -4.62 -5.55
C TYR A 242 -15.80 -4.02 -5.85
N GLY A 243 -15.86 -3.21 -6.91
CA GLY A 243 -17.08 -2.48 -7.30
C GLY A 243 -17.36 -1.21 -6.49
N ASN A 244 -16.49 -0.81 -5.56
CA ASN A 244 -16.67 0.40 -4.74
C ASN A 244 -15.34 1.11 -4.43
N LEU A 245 -14.51 1.36 -5.44
CA LEU A 245 -13.14 1.87 -5.25
C LEU A 245 -13.03 3.27 -4.63
N ARG A 246 -14.07 4.11 -4.72
CA ARG A 246 -14.03 5.44 -4.09
C ARG A 246 -14.13 5.37 -2.57
N ASP A 247 -15.03 4.55 -2.05
CA ASP A 247 -15.46 4.66 -0.66
C ASP A 247 -14.94 3.53 0.26
N TYR A 248 -14.46 2.41 -0.29
CA TYR A 248 -14.25 1.17 0.45
C TYR A 248 -13.24 1.25 1.60
N GLY A 249 -12.17 2.05 1.46
CA GLY A 249 -11.11 2.17 2.46
C GLY A 249 -11.29 3.34 3.44
N LEU A 250 -12.20 4.28 3.15
CA LEU A 250 -12.28 5.55 3.87
C LEU A 250 -12.67 5.38 5.34
N ALA A 251 -13.62 4.50 5.62
CA ALA A 251 -14.06 4.23 6.99
C ALA A 251 -12.95 3.58 7.83
N ASP A 252 -12.14 2.72 7.21
CA ASP A 252 -11.02 2.06 7.88
C ASP A 252 -9.91 3.06 8.24
N GLN A 253 -9.56 3.97 7.32
CA GLN A 253 -8.59 5.05 7.57
C GLN A 253 -9.06 5.96 8.71
N LYS A 254 -10.31 6.40 8.68
CA LYS A 254 -10.90 7.21 9.74
C LYS A 254 -10.87 6.49 11.09
N ALA A 255 -11.29 5.23 11.14
CA ALA A 255 -11.30 4.41 12.36
C ALA A 255 -9.90 4.19 12.93
N ALA A 256 -8.89 4.04 12.07
CA ALA A 256 -7.50 3.91 12.48
C ALA A 256 -7.00 5.18 13.19
N ILE A 257 -7.25 6.36 12.61
CA ILE A 257 -6.87 7.65 13.20
C ILE A 257 -7.57 7.86 14.54
N GLU A 258 -8.87 7.57 14.65
CA GLU A 258 -9.64 7.69 15.88
C GLU A 258 -9.08 6.78 17.01
N GLN A 259 -8.72 5.55 16.68
CA GLN A 259 -8.13 4.63 17.64
C GLN A 259 -6.74 5.08 18.09
N LEU A 260 -5.92 5.62 17.19
CA LEU A 260 -4.60 6.15 17.54
C LEU A 260 -4.72 7.40 18.43
N ALA A 261 -5.63 8.31 18.14
CA ALA A 261 -5.88 9.49 18.98
C ALA A 261 -6.44 9.11 20.38
N ASN A 262 -7.25 8.05 20.47
CA ASN A 262 -7.70 7.52 21.76
C ASN A 262 -6.57 6.83 22.55
N ARG A 263 -5.58 6.28 21.85
CA ARG A 263 -4.43 5.57 22.46
C ARG A 263 -3.32 6.53 22.90
N TYR A 264 -3.12 7.60 22.14
CA TYR A 264 -1.98 8.50 22.29
C TYR A 264 -2.45 9.95 22.50
N SER A 265 -2.24 10.50 23.69
CA SER A 265 -2.65 11.85 24.08
C SER A 265 -1.95 12.97 23.28
N PHE A 266 -0.85 12.68 22.63
CA PHE A 266 -0.11 13.62 21.79
C PHE A 266 -0.71 13.83 20.38
N ILE A 267 -1.74 13.06 19.99
CA ILE A 267 -2.43 13.21 18.69
C ILE A 267 -3.66 14.10 18.84
N ASP A 268 -3.67 15.20 18.08
CA ASP A 268 -4.82 16.09 18.03
C ASP A 268 -5.81 15.65 16.93
N ILE A 269 -6.88 14.99 17.35
CA ILE A 269 -7.94 14.51 16.45
C ILE A 269 -8.72 15.66 15.76
N ASN A 270 -8.57 16.90 16.20
CA ASN A 270 -9.20 18.07 15.58
C ASN A 270 -8.35 18.64 14.43
N ARG A 271 -7.13 18.17 14.24
CA ARG A 271 -6.19 18.62 13.20
C ARG A 271 -5.71 17.45 12.35
N VAL A 272 -6.64 16.87 11.58
CA VAL A 272 -6.37 15.69 10.74
C VAL A 272 -6.16 16.12 9.30
N GLY A 273 -5.00 15.74 8.74
CA GLY A 273 -4.67 15.87 7.33
C GLY A 273 -4.65 14.54 6.60
N ILE A 274 -4.73 14.58 5.28
CA ILE A 274 -4.60 13.40 4.41
C ILE A 274 -3.91 13.78 3.11
N HIS A 275 -3.03 12.92 2.62
CA HIS A 275 -2.48 13.12 1.29
C HIS A 275 -2.12 11.80 0.61
N GLY A 276 -2.02 11.85 -0.72
CA GLY A 276 -1.58 10.72 -1.51
C GLY A 276 -1.44 11.09 -2.97
N HIS A 277 -0.81 10.19 -3.72
CA HIS A 277 -0.52 10.35 -5.14
C HIS A 277 -1.27 9.29 -5.94
N SER A 278 -1.72 9.60 -7.17
CA SER A 278 -2.41 8.64 -8.04
C SER A 278 -3.71 8.10 -7.38
N GLY A 279 -3.82 6.79 -7.15
CA GLY A 279 -4.90 6.23 -6.34
C GLY A 279 -5.01 6.88 -4.95
N GLY A 280 -3.88 7.29 -4.35
CA GLY A 280 -3.86 8.07 -3.11
C GLY A 280 -4.44 9.47 -3.25
N GLY A 281 -4.23 10.14 -4.39
CA GLY A 281 -4.89 11.40 -4.71
C GLY A 281 -6.40 11.25 -4.84
N PHE A 282 -6.84 10.17 -5.50
CA PHE A 282 -8.25 9.81 -5.58
C PHE A 282 -8.86 9.63 -4.18
N MET A 283 -8.20 8.85 -3.30
CA MET A 283 -8.67 8.61 -1.93
C MET A 283 -8.61 9.86 -1.06
N SER A 284 -7.55 10.67 -1.13
CA SER A 284 -7.43 11.90 -0.34
C SER A 284 -8.57 12.87 -0.61
N THR A 285 -8.93 13.07 -1.89
CA THR A 285 -10.09 13.87 -2.29
C THR A 285 -11.39 13.22 -1.82
N ALA A 286 -11.56 11.91 -2.01
CA ALA A 286 -12.76 11.20 -1.55
C ALA A 286 -12.94 11.34 -0.02
N ALA A 287 -11.86 11.23 0.75
CA ALA A 287 -11.87 11.30 2.21
C ALA A 287 -12.37 12.66 2.72
N ILE A 288 -11.78 13.75 2.24
CA ILE A 288 -12.17 15.10 2.69
C ILE A 288 -13.60 15.48 2.24
N LEU A 289 -14.08 14.91 1.12
CA LEU A 289 -15.45 15.11 0.65
C LEU A 289 -16.46 14.21 1.37
N GLN A 290 -16.07 12.97 1.72
CA GLN A 290 -16.96 12.01 2.38
C GLN A 290 -17.05 12.25 3.89
N TYR A 291 -15.95 12.68 4.53
CA TYR A 291 -15.86 13.01 5.94
C TYR A 291 -15.41 14.46 6.17
N PRO A 292 -16.21 15.47 5.71
CA PRO A 292 -15.79 16.86 5.65
C PRO A 292 -15.59 17.51 7.02
N ASP A 293 -16.16 16.94 8.08
CA ASP A 293 -15.96 17.41 9.46
C ASP A 293 -14.77 16.75 10.15
N PHE A 294 -14.23 15.69 9.58
CA PHE A 294 -13.10 14.93 10.14
C PHE A 294 -11.77 15.40 9.53
N PHE A 295 -11.59 15.29 8.21
CA PHE A 295 -10.39 15.76 7.52
C PHE A 295 -10.42 17.28 7.33
N LYS A 296 -9.40 17.98 7.87
CA LYS A 296 -9.31 19.44 7.84
C LYS A 296 -8.54 19.96 6.63
N ALA A 297 -7.51 19.22 6.20
CA ALA A 297 -6.71 19.55 5.03
C ALA A 297 -6.39 18.30 4.22
N ALA A 298 -6.41 18.42 2.89
CA ALA A 298 -6.02 17.36 1.98
C ALA A 298 -5.13 17.89 0.86
N VAL A 299 -4.08 17.13 0.53
CA VAL A 299 -3.23 17.35 -0.65
C VAL A 299 -3.38 16.15 -1.58
N SER A 300 -4.03 16.38 -2.71
CA SER A 300 -4.41 15.34 -3.68
C SER A 300 -3.58 15.46 -4.95
N CYS A 301 -2.73 14.47 -5.20
CA CYS A 301 -1.76 14.51 -6.28
C CYS A 301 -2.12 13.52 -7.39
N ALA A 302 -2.22 14.01 -8.64
CA ALA A 302 -2.41 13.22 -9.85
C ALA A 302 -3.51 12.14 -9.72
N GLY A 303 -4.62 12.45 -9.04
CA GLY A 303 -5.67 11.50 -8.70
C GLY A 303 -6.52 11.10 -9.91
N ASN A 304 -6.82 9.81 -10.01
CA ASN A 304 -7.77 9.25 -10.99
C ASN A 304 -9.22 9.44 -10.51
N HIS A 305 -9.65 10.68 -10.36
CA HIS A 305 -10.92 11.08 -9.72
C HIS A 305 -12.15 10.57 -10.44
N ASP A 306 -12.05 10.34 -11.74
CA ASP A 306 -13.08 9.77 -12.58
C ASP A 306 -12.54 8.56 -13.36
N ASN A 307 -12.75 7.36 -12.82
CA ASN A 307 -12.25 6.15 -13.44
C ASN A 307 -12.97 5.74 -14.74
N ARG A 308 -13.98 6.52 -15.19
CA ARG A 308 -14.59 6.37 -16.53
C ARG A 308 -13.68 6.89 -17.64
N ILE A 309 -12.74 7.80 -17.29
CA ILE A 309 -11.74 8.38 -18.22
C ILE A 309 -10.31 7.97 -17.88
N TYR A 310 -10.12 7.02 -16.96
CA TYR A 310 -8.83 6.42 -16.65
C TYR A 310 -8.58 5.17 -17.50
N ASN A 311 -7.45 4.53 -17.31
CA ASN A 311 -7.08 3.29 -18.00
C ASN A 311 -8.20 2.25 -17.90
N ARG A 312 -8.80 1.93 -19.05
CA ARG A 312 -9.96 1.04 -19.14
C ARG A 312 -9.69 -0.34 -18.53
N TRP A 313 -8.52 -0.91 -18.85
CA TRP A 313 -8.15 -2.24 -18.34
C TRP A 313 -8.10 -2.26 -16.81
N TRP A 314 -7.48 -1.25 -16.18
CA TRP A 314 -7.44 -1.11 -14.72
C TRP A 314 -8.83 -0.90 -14.13
N SER A 315 -9.60 0.00 -14.71
CA SER A 315 -10.95 0.33 -14.23
C SER A 315 -11.89 -0.88 -14.32
N GLU A 316 -11.88 -1.61 -15.42
CA GLU A 316 -12.71 -2.81 -15.58
C GLU A 316 -12.31 -3.92 -14.59
N THR A 317 -11.00 -4.10 -14.35
CA THR A 317 -10.49 -5.10 -13.42
C THR A 317 -10.96 -4.84 -11.99
N HIS A 318 -10.92 -3.58 -11.54
CA HIS A 318 -11.12 -3.23 -10.14
C HIS A 318 -12.53 -2.75 -9.80
N HIS A 319 -13.20 -2.04 -10.69
CA HIS A 319 -14.62 -1.69 -10.52
C HIS A 319 -15.55 -2.87 -10.79
N GLY A 320 -15.15 -3.75 -11.70
CA GLY A 320 -15.94 -4.89 -12.11
C GLY A 320 -17.19 -4.50 -12.90
N VAL A 321 -17.89 -5.53 -13.33
CA VAL A 321 -19.13 -5.44 -14.08
C VAL A 321 -20.18 -6.23 -13.31
N LYS A 322 -21.32 -5.62 -13.03
CA LYS A 322 -22.48 -6.32 -12.47
C LYS A 322 -23.38 -6.79 -13.59
N GLU A 323 -23.51 -8.09 -13.75
CA GLU A 323 -24.53 -8.69 -14.61
C GLU A 323 -25.89 -8.56 -13.92
N VAL A 324 -26.86 -8.02 -14.62
CA VAL A 324 -28.24 -7.90 -14.15
C VAL A 324 -29.14 -8.60 -15.16
N VAL A 325 -29.79 -9.66 -14.72
CA VAL A 325 -30.78 -10.39 -15.53
C VAL A 325 -32.16 -9.87 -15.16
N SER A 326 -32.92 -9.38 -16.16
CA SER A 326 -34.30 -8.95 -15.97
C SER A 326 -35.23 -10.12 -15.76
N GLU A 327 -36.45 -9.86 -15.27
CA GLU A 327 -37.49 -10.90 -15.15
C GLU A 327 -37.85 -11.55 -16.50
N LYS A 328 -37.57 -10.90 -17.61
CA LYS A 328 -37.78 -11.40 -18.98
C LYS A 328 -36.59 -12.19 -19.51
N GLY A 329 -35.52 -12.34 -18.72
CA GLY A 329 -34.29 -13.03 -19.11
C GLY A 329 -33.28 -12.18 -19.90
N ASP A 330 -33.56 -10.89 -20.12
CA ASP A 330 -32.59 -9.99 -20.78
C ASP A 330 -31.43 -9.71 -19.87
N THR A 331 -30.20 -9.86 -20.35
CA THR A 331 -28.98 -9.59 -19.61
C THR A 331 -28.45 -8.21 -19.95
N THR A 332 -28.22 -7.41 -18.92
CA THR A 332 -27.53 -6.10 -19.02
C THR A 332 -26.31 -6.09 -18.11
N PHE A 333 -25.32 -5.26 -18.48
CA PHE A 333 -24.10 -5.08 -17.68
C PHE A 333 -24.06 -3.65 -17.13
N VAL A 334 -23.98 -3.54 -15.80
CA VAL A 334 -23.98 -2.27 -15.09
C VAL A 334 -22.60 -1.99 -14.53
N TYR A 335 -22.06 -0.82 -14.89
CA TYR A 335 -20.83 -0.25 -14.34
C TYR A 335 -21.23 0.85 -13.36
N ASN A 336 -21.03 0.63 -12.07
CA ASN A 336 -21.28 1.65 -11.06
C ASN A 336 -19.95 2.27 -10.62
N ILE A 337 -19.42 3.20 -11.42
CA ILE A 337 -18.15 3.88 -11.15
C ILE A 337 -18.44 5.21 -10.49
N LYS A 338 -18.30 5.28 -9.17
CA LYS A 338 -18.43 6.52 -8.40
C LYS A 338 -17.22 7.42 -8.62
N THR A 339 -17.48 8.73 -8.79
CA THR A 339 -16.46 9.74 -9.00
C THR A 339 -16.39 10.74 -7.84
N ASN A 340 -15.27 11.47 -7.72
CA ASN A 340 -15.15 12.50 -6.69
C ASN A 340 -15.97 13.75 -7.02
N GLU A 341 -16.17 14.06 -8.29
CA GLU A 341 -16.98 15.19 -8.75
C GLU A 341 -18.43 15.13 -8.26
N GLU A 342 -19.01 13.91 -8.12
CA GLU A 342 -20.38 13.70 -7.64
C GLU A 342 -20.63 14.23 -6.22
N ILE A 343 -19.59 14.31 -5.41
CA ILE A 343 -19.67 14.73 -4.00
C ILE A 343 -18.88 16.02 -3.71
N ALA A 344 -18.43 16.74 -4.73
CA ALA A 344 -17.63 17.97 -4.61
C ALA A 344 -18.31 19.05 -3.75
N SER A 345 -19.66 19.15 -3.78
CA SER A 345 -20.45 20.10 -2.97
C SER A 345 -20.29 19.90 -1.45
N ARG A 346 -19.79 18.76 -1.01
CA ARG A 346 -19.63 18.42 0.42
C ARG A 346 -18.36 18.98 1.05
N LEU A 347 -17.44 19.57 0.27
CA LEU A 347 -16.19 20.12 0.78
C LEU A 347 -16.45 21.17 1.89
N LYS A 348 -15.79 21.00 3.05
CA LYS A 348 -15.75 21.97 4.15
C LYS A 348 -14.33 22.36 4.56
N GLY A 349 -13.39 21.43 4.47
CA GLY A 349 -11.97 21.64 4.78
C GLY A 349 -11.20 22.26 3.61
N HIS A 350 -9.87 22.25 3.73
CA HIS A 350 -8.94 22.81 2.76
C HIS A 350 -8.43 21.73 1.82
N LEU A 351 -8.61 21.90 0.51
CA LEU A 351 -8.17 20.95 -0.51
C LEU A 351 -7.20 21.61 -1.49
N MET A 352 -6.03 21.04 -1.64
CA MET A 352 -5.09 21.36 -2.72
C MET A 352 -5.05 20.20 -3.74
N LEU A 353 -5.38 20.52 -4.98
CA LEU A 353 -5.26 19.62 -6.13
C LEU A 353 -3.94 19.87 -6.84
N VAL A 354 -3.14 18.81 -7.07
CA VAL A 354 -1.83 18.91 -7.74
C VAL A 354 -1.78 17.97 -8.92
N HIS A 355 -1.28 18.43 -10.10
CA HIS A 355 -1.15 17.57 -11.27
C HIS A 355 0.00 18.02 -12.19
N GLY A 356 0.68 17.08 -12.82
CA GLY A 356 1.58 17.37 -13.94
C GLY A 356 0.79 17.58 -15.23
N ASP A 357 1.06 18.63 -15.96
CA ASP A 357 0.25 19.04 -17.14
C ASP A 357 0.36 18.08 -18.33
N ILE A 358 1.45 17.29 -18.42
CA ILE A 358 1.69 16.26 -19.44
C ILE A 358 1.64 14.83 -18.87
N ASP A 359 0.89 14.62 -17.79
CA ASP A 359 0.68 13.29 -17.22
C ASP A 359 -0.01 12.38 -18.23
N ASN A 360 0.70 11.34 -18.67
CA ASN A 360 0.23 10.36 -19.64
C ASN A 360 -0.25 9.04 -19.03
N ASN A 361 -0.22 8.93 -17.68
CA ASN A 361 -0.81 7.82 -16.95
C ASN A 361 -2.21 8.19 -16.45
N VAL A 362 -2.32 9.20 -15.59
CA VAL A 362 -3.60 9.77 -15.16
C VAL A 362 -3.77 11.11 -15.84
N HIS A 363 -4.60 11.17 -16.88
CA HIS A 363 -4.79 12.39 -17.64
C HIS A 363 -5.25 13.56 -16.75
N PRO A 364 -4.67 14.78 -16.86
CA PRO A 364 -5.01 15.96 -16.02
C PRO A 364 -6.50 16.33 -16.03
N GLY A 365 -7.23 15.90 -17.06
CA GLY A 365 -8.69 16.01 -17.12
C GLY A 365 -9.41 15.43 -15.91
N ASN A 366 -8.82 14.46 -15.20
CA ASN A 366 -9.37 13.95 -13.94
C ASN A 366 -9.46 15.06 -12.89
N THR A 367 -8.36 15.77 -12.67
CA THR A 367 -8.30 16.90 -11.73
C THR A 367 -9.15 18.08 -12.19
N LEU A 368 -9.17 18.38 -13.49
CA LEU A 368 -9.98 19.47 -14.03
C LEU A 368 -11.48 19.23 -13.86
N ARG A 369 -11.96 17.99 -13.96
CA ARG A 369 -13.38 17.66 -13.69
C ARG A 369 -13.77 17.92 -12.23
N VAL A 370 -12.90 17.55 -11.29
CA VAL A 370 -13.13 17.86 -9.86
C VAL A 370 -13.11 19.35 -9.62
N ALA A 371 -12.15 20.08 -10.22
CA ALA A 371 -12.07 21.53 -10.13
C ALA A 371 -13.35 22.22 -10.67
N ASP A 372 -13.86 21.81 -11.84
CA ASP A 372 -15.13 22.31 -12.39
C ASP A 372 -16.30 22.05 -11.41
N ALA A 373 -16.41 20.84 -10.87
CA ALA A 373 -17.47 20.51 -9.93
C ALA A 373 -17.39 21.32 -8.62
N LEU A 374 -16.19 21.57 -8.11
CA LEU A 374 -15.97 22.44 -6.93
C LEU A 374 -16.34 23.89 -7.22
N ILE A 375 -15.95 24.44 -8.37
CA ILE A 375 -16.31 25.80 -8.81
C ILE A 375 -17.82 25.94 -8.93
N ARG A 376 -18.49 25.00 -9.61
CA ARG A 376 -19.96 25.02 -9.74
C ARG A 376 -20.69 24.89 -8.41
N ALA A 377 -20.08 24.19 -7.45
CA ALA A 377 -20.59 24.08 -6.07
C ALA A 377 -20.25 25.31 -5.19
N GLY A 378 -19.57 26.33 -5.72
CA GLY A 378 -19.15 27.52 -4.98
C GLY A 378 -18.10 27.23 -3.89
N LYS A 379 -17.28 26.19 -4.07
CA LYS A 379 -16.24 25.80 -3.10
C LYS A 379 -14.91 26.48 -3.40
N ARG A 380 -14.19 26.87 -2.34
CA ARG A 380 -12.81 27.36 -2.43
C ARG A 380 -11.88 26.17 -2.28
N PHE A 381 -10.89 26.12 -3.15
CA PHE A 381 -9.81 25.11 -3.13
C PHE A 381 -8.56 25.71 -3.75
N ASP A 382 -7.43 25.06 -3.56
CA ASP A 382 -6.15 25.43 -4.17
C ASP A 382 -5.81 24.44 -5.29
N MET A 383 -5.10 24.92 -6.32
CA MET A 383 -4.66 24.09 -7.43
C MET A 383 -3.24 24.45 -7.84
N LEU A 384 -2.40 23.43 -7.97
CA LEU A 384 -1.02 23.53 -8.44
C LEU A 384 -0.84 22.65 -9.69
N LEU A 385 -0.68 23.28 -10.84
CA LEU A 385 -0.21 22.59 -12.05
C LEU A 385 1.31 22.68 -12.11
N LEU A 386 1.95 21.55 -12.37
CA LEU A 386 3.39 21.42 -12.53
C LEU A 386 3.71 21.31 -14.03
N PRO A 387 4.21 22.40 -14.67
CA PRO A 387 4.44 22.43 -16.09
C PRO A 387 5.49 21.42 -16.54
N GLN A 388 5.27 20.77 -17.67
CA GLN A 388 6.16 19.76 -18.27
C GLN A 388 6.39 18.52 -17.38
N GLN A 389 5.57 18.32 -16.35
CA GLN A 389 5.70 17.16 -15.46
C GLN A 389 4.73 16.05 -15.85
N ARG A 390 5.24 14.82 -15.77
CA ARG A 390 4.48 13.59 -15.92
C ARG A 390 3.89 13.16 -14.58
N HIS A 391 3.48 11.91 -14.49
CA HIS A 391 2.83 11.34 -13.30
C HIS A 391 3.64 11.45 -12.00
N GLY A 392 4.98 11.37 -12.06
CA GLY A 392 5.87 11.37 -10.89
C GLY A 392 6.51 12.72 -10.54
N PHE A 393 6.07 13.84 -11.13
CA PHE A 393 6.55 15.23 -10.91
C PHE A 393 8.05 15.49 -11.15
N GLY A 394 8.87 14.49 -11.44
CA GLY A 394 10.26 14.60 -11.92
C GLY A 394 11.12 15.54 -11.08
N ASP A 395 11.72 16.53 -11.75
CA ASP A 395 12.59 17.55 -11.14
C ASP A 395 11.83 18.60 -10.30
N MET A 396 10.50 18.62 -10.36
CA MET A 396 9.66 19.48 -9.53
C MET A 396 9.18 18.81 -8.23
N ASP A 397 9.61 17.57 -7.93
CA ASP A 397 9.18 16.85 -6.73
C ASP A 397 9.59 17.58 -5.43
N GLU A 398 10.79 18.20 -5.40
CA GLU A 398 11.23 18.99 -4.26
C GLU A 398 10.41 20.29 -4.08
N TYR A 399 10.10 20.98 -5.18
CA TYR A 399 9.23 22.16 -5.14
C TYR A 399 7.84 21.76 -4.62
N PHE A 400 7.27 20.70 -5.16
CA PHE A 400 5.98 20.17 -4.70
C PHE A 400 6.01 19.79 -3.21
N TYR A 401 7.08 19.14 -2.75
CA TYR A 401 7.22 18.76 -1.34
C TYR A 401 7.07 19.96 -0.41
N TRP A 402 7.79 21.07 -0.69
CA TRP A 402 7.70 22.28 0.12
C TRP A 402 6.32 22.93 0.04
N ARG A 403 5.68 22.94 -1.12
CA ARG A 403 4.30 23.43 -1.26
C ARG A 403 3.31 22.61 -0.44
N MET A 404 3.53 21.31 -0.31
CA MET A 404 2.73 20.42 0.55
C MET A 404 2.98 20.72 2.03
N VAL A 405 4.24 20.89 2.44
CA VAL A 405 4.60 21.29 3.82
C VAL A 405 3.94 22.61 4.19
N ASP A 406 4.09 23.64 3.36
CA ASP A 406 3.48 24.96 3.56
C ASP A 406 1.96 24.86 3.72
N TYR A 407 1.33 24.02 2.89
CA TYR A 407 -0.12 23.84 2.91
C TYR A 407 -0.59 23.22 4.23
N PHE A 408 0.04 22.15 4.66
CA PHE A 408 -0.32 21.52 5.94
C PHE A 408 0.05 22.42 7.14
N SER A 409 1.18 23.10 7.13
CA SER A 409 1.58 24.02 8.20
C SER A 409 0.56 25.15 8.35
N ARG A 410 0.15 25.75 7.25
CA ARG A 410 -0.89 26.80 7.25
C ARG A 410 -2.21 26.32 7.84
N HIS A 411 -2.69 25.15 7.43
CA HIS A 411 -4.05 24.71 7.74
C HIS A 411 -4.17 23.82 8.97
N LEU A 412 -3.06 23.22 9.43
CA LEU A 412 -3.06 22.35 10.61
C LEU A 412 -2.26 22.91 11.79
N LEU A 413 -1.19 23.67 11.54
CA LEU A 413 -0.40 24.32 12.61
C LEU A 413 -0.79 25.79 12.83
N GLY A 414 -1.44 26.42 11.84
CA GLY A 414 -1.74 27.86 11.86
C GLY A 414 -0.53 28.73 11.53
N GLU A 415 0.54 28.12 11.00
CA GLU A 415 1.76 28.82 10.60
C GLU A 415 1.64 29.36 9.18
N GLN A 416 2.27 30.48 8.91
CA GLN A 416 2.32 31.07 7.57
C GLN A 416 3.76 31.25 7.14
N GLU A 417 4.11 30.71 5.98
CA GLU A 417 5.37 31.01 5.34
C GLU A 417 5.40 32.49 4.91
N THR A 418 6.45 33.18 5.25
CA THR A 418 6.62 34.62 4.93
C THR A 418 7.57 34.85 3.75
N SER A 419 8.37 33.85 3.37
CA SER A 419 9.23 33.90 2.21
C SER A 419 8.50 33.58 0.92
N VAL A 420 8.86 34.24 -0.17
CA VAL A 420 8.38 33.88 -1.52
C VAL A 420 9.29 32.84 -2.18
N ASP A 421 10.48 32.59 -1.60
CA ASP A 421 11.48 31.69 -2.16
C ASP A 421 11.40 30.31 -1.50
N ILE A 422 11.32 29.28 -2.31
CA ILE A 422 11.51 27.89 -1.87
C ILE A 422 13.00 27.55 -2.04
N PRO A 423 13.70 27.11 -0.96
CA PRO A 423 15.12 26.77 -1.06
C PRO A 423 15.37 25.69 -2.11
N LYS A 424 16.25 25.98 -3.07
CA LYS A 424 16.78 24.95 -3.97
C LYS A 424 17.87 24.19 -3.21
N ARG A 425 17.69 22.90 -3.01
CA ARG A 425 18.72 22.01 -2.45
C ARG A 425 19.32 21.15 -3.55
#